data_4c10320b6872f551bb2a536720ca56b1
#
_entry.id   4c10320b6872f551bb2a536720ca56b1
#
_cell.length_a   1.000
_cell.length_b   1.000
_cell.length_c   1.000
_cell.angle_alpha   90.00
_cell.angle_beta   90.00
_cell.angle_gamma   90.00
#
_symmetry.space_group_name_H-M   'P 1'
#
loop_
_entity.id
_entity.type
_entity.pdbx_description
1 polymer ?
#
loop_
_entity_poly.entity_id
_entity_poly.type
_entity_poly.pdbx_seq_one_letter_code
_entity_poly.pdbx_strand_id
1 'polypeptide(L)'
;MKRILFLALLILSSTLSAQFKYRSNAEVNLTIDKNELIGYNKSEKSKTLAFFLSLIVPGAGEYYVNRFDVGKYFLLSEAGLWITFYGFDYYGNFQRDNYINYAKTNGSVNPSGKDSRYWAVIGNYMNINDYNNEKLLNREFNSLFDENYYYWNWNTNQERKK
;
A
#
# COMPACT_ATOMS: atom_id res chain seq x y z
N MET A 1 2.27 -3.88 7.96
CA MET A 1 2.79 -2.55 8.29
C MET A 1 4.26 -2.34 7.90
N LYS A 2 5.23 -3.21 8.31
CA LYS A 2 6.66 -3.02 7.98
C LYS A 2 6.97 -2.96 6.47
N ARG A 3 6.28 -3.74 5.62
CA ARG A 3 6.50 -3.75 4.15
C ARG A 3 5.99 -2.49 3.45
N ILE A 4 4.94 -1.87 3.98
CA ILE A 4 4.36 -0.63 3.45
C ILE A 4 5.27 0.55 3.78
N LEU A 5 5.86 0.56 5.00
CA LEU A 5 6.84 1.56 5.40
C LEU A 5 8.10 1.51 4.52
N PHE A 6 8.53 0.31 4.13
CA PHE A 6 9.69 0.10 3.26
C PHE A 6 9.45 0.58 1.82
N LEU A 7 8.25 0.34 1.27
CA LEU A 7 7.85 0.84 -0.04
C LEU A 7 7.73 2.37 -0.06
N ALA A 8 7.16 2.96 0.99
CA ALA A 8 7.09 4.42 1.13
C ALA A 8 8.51 5.04 1.22
N LEU A 9 9.46 4.38 1.91
CA LEU A 9 10.85 4.83 2.01
C LEU A 9 11.59 4.73 0.66
N LEU A 10 11.32 3.70 -0.14
CA LEU A 10 11.89 3.51 -1.48
C LEU A 10 11.40 4.56 -2.49
N ILE A 11 10.12 4.93 -2.42
CA ILE A 11 9.56 6.00 -3.26
C ILE A 11 10.14 7.36 -2.85
N LEU A 12 10.34 7.60 -1.54
CA LEU A 12 10.97 8.82 -1.04
C LEU A 12 12.43 8.96 -1.51
N SER A 13 13.17 7.86 -1.59
CA SER A 13 14.58 7.87 -2.02
C SER A 13 14.76 8.16 -3.51
N SER A 14 13.83 7.73 -4.36
CA SER A 14 13.87 7.98 -5.81
C SER A 14 13.60 9.45 -6.16
N THR A 15 12.77 10.14 -5.39
CA THR A 15 12.48 11.58 -5.59
C THR A 15 13.65 12.48 -5.18
N LEU A 16 14.44 12.09 -4.16
CA LEU A 16 15.63 12.85 -3.74
C LEU A 16 16.71 12.91 -4.85
N SER A 17 16.90 11.83 -5.57
CA SER A 17 17.92 11.74 -6.63
C SER A 17 17.58 12.60 -7.86
N ALA A 18 16.30 12.79 -8.17
CA ALA A 18 15.84 13.62 -9.29
C ALA A 18 16.06 15.13 -9.03
N GLN A 19 15.96 15.57 -7.78
CA GLN A 19 16.11 16.99 -7.43
C GLN A 19 17.59 17.43 -7.43
N PHE A 20 18.54 16.53 -7.21
CA PHE A 20 19.97 16.87 -7.17
C PHE A 20 20.57 17.09 -8.57
N LYS A 21 20.03 16.43 -9.61
CA LYS A 21 20.57 16.49 -10.98
C LYS A 21 20.23 17.77 -11.75
N TYR A 22 19.20 18.51 -11.33
CA TYR A 22 18.76 19.73 -12.01
C TYR A 22 19.62 20.97 -11.70
N ARG A 23 20.49 20.92 -10.68
CA ARG A 23 21.26 22.09 -10.21
C ARG A 23 22.57 22.36 -10.95
N SER A 24 23.00 21.45 -11.84
CA SER A 24 24.38 21.50 -12.39
C SER A 24 24.56 22.32 -13.66
N ASN A 25 23.51 22.80 -14.33
CA ASN A 25 23.61 23.42 -15.64
C ASN A 25 23.07 24.88 -15.73
N ALA A 26 22.87 25.55 -14.62
CA ALA A 26 22.60 26.99 -14.63
C ALA A 26 23.92 27.75 -14.48
N GLU A 27 24.63 27.94 -15.56
CA GLU A 27 25.61 29.04 -15.66
C GLU A 27 24.85 30.36 -15.52
N VAL A 28 24.98 30.97 -14.36
CA VAL A 28 24.43 32.30 -14.10
C VAL A 28 25.36 33.32 -14.81
N ASN A 29 24.98 33.76 -15.99
CA ASN A 29 25.55 34.97 -16.59
C ASN A 29 25.08 36.17 -15.76
N LEU A 30 25.90 36.57 -14.78
CA LEU A 30 25.69 37.82 -14.01
C LEU A 30 26.08 39.02 -14.87
N THR A 31 25.18 39.47 -15.73
CA THR A 31 25.20 40.88 -16.18
C THR A 31 24.47 41.69 -15.10
N ILE A 32 25.26 42.32 -14.21
CA ILE A 32 24.74 43.23 -13.20
C ILE A 32 24.34 44.54 -13.93
N ASP A 33 23.04 44.69 -14.17
CA ASP A 33 22.47 45.98 -14.57
C ASP A 33 22.35 46.87 -13.32
N LYS A 34 23.19 47.94 -13.27
CA LYS A 34 23.32 48.85 -12.12
C LYS A 34 22.05 49.66 -11.83
N ASN A 35 21.01 49.57 -12.64
CA ASN A 35 19.79 50.35 -12.48
C ASN A 35 18.70 49.64 -11.64
N GLU A 36 18.94 48.42 -11.18
CA GLU A 36 17.96 47.62 -10.42
C GLU A 36 18.18 47.64 -8.90
N LEU A 37 19.06 48.55 -8.41
CA LEU A 37 19.39 48.66 -6.96
C LEU A 37 18.35 49.43 -6.14
N ILE A 38 17.21 49.78 -6.69
CA ILE A 38 16.15 50.49 -5.93
C ILE A 38 14.93 49.57 -5.80
N GLY A 39 14.89 48.84 -4.69
CA GLY A 39 13.64 48.56 -3.97
C GLY A 39 12.75 47.45 -4.49
N TYR A 40 13.26 46.24 -4.68
CA TYR A 40 12.36 45.08 -4.61
C TYR A 40 12.68 44.21 -3.36
N ASN A 41 12.07 44.61 -2.27
CA ASN A 41 12.09 43.81 -1.03
C ASN A 41 11.18 42.60 -1.22
N LYS A 42 11.57 41.70 -2.15
CA LYS A 42 10.94 40.41 -2.32
C LYS A 42 11.35 39.56 -1.09
N SER A 43 10.47 39.48 -0.12
CA SER A 43 10.64 38.54 1.01
C SER A 43 11.08 37.20 0.43
N GLU A 44 12.37 36.88 0.56
CA GLU A 44 12.90 35.61 0.07
C GLU A 44 12.24 34.50 0.88
N LYS A 45 11.42 33.70 0.21
CA LYS A 45 10.77 32.55 0.82
C LYS A 45 11.84 31.56 1.30
N SER A 46 11.69 31.10 2.53
CA SER A 46 12.67 30.21 3.15
C SER A 46 12.72 28.86 2.41
N LYS A 47 13.89 28.53 1.88
CA LYS A 47 14.15 27.23 1.22
C LYS A 47 13.99 26.07 2.19
N THR A 48 14.40 26.28 3.43
CA THR A 48 14.26 25.28 4.51
C THR A 48 12.80 25.00 4.83
N LEU A 49 11.97 26.03 4.90
CA LEU A 49 10.52 25.85 5.13
C LEU A 49 9.85 25.14 3.96
N ALA A 50 10.20 25.49 2.70
CA ALA A 50 9.72 24.80 1.52
C ALA A 50 10.05 23.29 1.57
N PHE A 51 11.27 22.95 1.96
CA PHE A 51 11.70 21.56 2.12
C PHE A 51 10.85 20.80 3.14
N PHE A 52 10.66 21.36 4.35
CA PHE A 52 9.83 20.71 5.38
C PHE A 52 8.36 20.59 4.98
N LEU A 53 7.81 21.59 4.28
CA LEU A 53 6.45 21.52 3.76
C LEU A 53 6.29 20.39 2.75
N SER A 54 7.25 20.21 1.82
CA SER A 54 7.21 19.10 0.86
C SER A 54 7.41 17.74 1.50
N LEU A 55 8.04 17.67 2.68
CA LEU A 55 8.21 16.43 3.43
C LEU A 55 6.88 15.96 4.07
N ILE A 56 6.05 16.91 4.51
CA ILE A 56 4.76 16.62 5.15
C ILE A 56 3.68 16.38 4.10
N VAL A 57 3.62 17.25 3.09
CA VAL A 57 2.66 17.17 1.98
C VAL A 57 3.42 17.33 0.67
N PRO A 58 3.55 16.27 -0.13
CA PRO A 58 4.22 16.34 -1.44
C PRO A 58 3.62 17.45 -2.32
N GLY A 59 4.49 18.37 -2.80
CA GLY A 59 4.05 19.54 -3.59
C GLY A 59 3.73 20.80 -2.80
N ALA A 60 3.66 20.75 -1.45
CA ALA A 60 3.37 21.94 -0.64
C ALA A 60 4.54 22.93 -0.60
N GLY A 61 5.77 22.46 -0.65
CA GLY A 61 6.95 23.31 -0.77
C GLY A 61 6.98 24.08 -2.08
N GLU A 62 6.66 23.41 -3.17
CA GLU A 62 6.52 24.04 -4.51
C GLU A 62 5.42 25.09 -4.53
N TYR A 63 4.27 24.79 -3.90
CA TYR A 63 3.21 25.78 -3.72
C TYR A 63 3.70 26.99 -2.91
N TYR A 64 4.41 26.75 -1.82
CA TYR A 64 4.96 27.81 -0.98
C TYR A 64 5.91 28.73 -1.75
N VAL A 65 6.77 28.20 -2.64
CA VAL A 65 7.70 29.00 -3.46
C VAL A 65 7.10 29.51 -4.78
N ASN A 66 5.77 29.44 -4.93
CA ASN A 66 5.02 29.84 -6.13
C ASN A 66 5.36 29.04 -7.40
N ARG A 67 5.76 27.78 -7.26
CA ARG A 67 6.02 26.83 -8.35
C ARG A 67 4.99 25.71 -8.38
N PHE A 68 3.72 26.05 -8.26
CA PHE A 68 2.64 25.08 -8.25
C PHE A 68 2.42 24.40 -9.61
N ASP A 69 2.96 24.96 -10.68
CA ASP A 69 3.06 24.33 -11.99
C ASP A 69 3.69 22.92 -11.92
N VAL A 70 4.67 22.73 -11.04
CA VAL A 70 5.33 21.44 -10.75
C VAL A 70 4.67 20.73 -9.58
N GLY A 71 4.36 21.45 -8.49
CA GLY A 71 3.81 20.90 -7.24
C GLY A 71 2.49 20.14 -7.42
N LYS A 72 1.64 20.56 -8.35
CA LYS A 72 0.36 19.91 -8.67
C LYS A 72 0.52 18.42 -9.07
N TYR A 73 1.60 18.08 -9.76
CA TYR A 73 1.83 16.68 -10.18
C TYR A 73 2.17 15.79 -9.00
N PHE A 74 2.89 16.30 -8.00
CA PHE A 74 3.17 15.56 -6.77
C PHE A 74 1.90 15.33 -5.95
N LEU A 75 1.04 16.35 -5.81
CA LEU A 75 -0.26 16.23 -5.15
C LEU A 75 -1.18 15.22 -5.87
N LEU A 76 -1.24 15.27 -7.21
CA LEU A 76 -2.04 14.32 -7.99
C LEU A 76 -1.52 12.88 -7.84
N SER A 77 -0.20 12.70 -7.85
CA SER A 77 0.41 11.38 -7.66
C SER A 77 0.11 10.83 -6.26
N GLU A 78 0.23 11.66 -5.24
CA GLU A 78 -0.09 11.28 -3.86
C GLU A 78 -1.57 10.91 -3.71
N ALA A 79 -2.48 11.72 -4.24
CA ALA A 79 -3.91 11.41 -4.24
C ALA A 79 -4.21 10.10 -4.97
N GLY A 80 -3.56 9.86 -6.12
CA GLY A 80 -3.68 8.59 -6.87
C GLY A 80 -3.21 7.38 -6.06
N LEU A 81 -2.09 7.51 -5.33
CA LEU A 81 -1.59 6.44 -4.46
C LEU A 81 -2.56 6.13 -3.31
N TRP A 82 -3.14 7.15 -2.67
CA TRP A 82 -4.13 6.95 -1.62
C TRP A 82 -5.41 6.31 -2.13
N ILE A 83 -5.93 6.74 -3.28
CA ILE A 83 -7.11 6.12 -3.91
C ILE A 83 -6.83 4.66 -4.24
N THR A 84 -5.65 4.35 -4.78
CA THR A 84 -5.25 2.99 -5.10
C THR A 84 -5.13 2.14 -3.83
N PHE A 85 -4.51 2.66 -2.78
CA PHE A 85 -4.35 1.96 -1.50
C PHE A 85 -5.70 1.61 -0.87
N TYR A 86 -6.58 2.60 -0.73
CA TYR A 86 -7.92 2.35 -0.18
C TYR A 86 -8.79 1.48 -1.09
N GLY A 87 -8.63 1.63 -2.40
CA GLY A 87 -9.32 0.79 -3.38
C GLY A 87 -8.95 -0.69 -3.24
N PHE A 88 -7.66 -1.00 -3.10
CA PHE A 88 -7.21 -2.38 -2.88
C PHE A 88 -7.62 -2.92 -1.51
N ASP A 89 -7.56 -2.11 -0.45
CA ASP A 89 -7.99 -2.53 0.88
C ASP A 89 -9.50 -2.86 0.89
N TYR A 90 -10.32 -1.97 0.33
CA TYR A 90 -11.75 -2.19 0.19
C TYR A 90 -12.08 -3.43 -0.64
N TYR A 91 -11.44 -3.59 -1.80
CA TYR A 91 -11.66 -4.74 -2.68
C TYR A 91 -11.20 -6.05 -2.02
N GLY A 92 -10.08 -6.03 -1.31
CA GLY A 92 -9.59 -7.20 -0.57
C GLY A 92 -10.55 -7.65 0.52
N ASN A 93 -11.09 -6.70 1.30
CA ASN A 93 -12.08 -6.99 2.33
C ASN A 93 -13.40 -7.49 1.73
N PHE A 94 -13.87 -6.89 0.65
CA PHE A 94 -15.05 -7.34 -0.07
C PHE A 94 -14.91 -8.78 -0.60
N GLN A 95 -13.78 -9.12 -1.20
CA GLN A 95 -13.52 -10.48 -1.68
C GLN A 95 -13.41 -11.50 -0.54
N ARG A 96 -12.78 -11.10 0.57
CA ARG A 96 -12.71 -11.93 1.77
C ARG A 96 -14.11 -12.23 2.34
N ASP A 97 -14.97 -11.24 2.44
CA ASP A 97 -16.33 -11.41 2.95
C ASP A 97 -17.18 -12.29 2.02
N ASN A 98 -17.04 -12.12 0.71
CA ASN A 98 -17.68 -12.98 -0.29
C ASN A 98 -17.21 -14.44 -0.14
N TYR A 99 -15.91 -14.66 0.01
CA TYR A 99 -15.36 -15.99 0.22
C TYR A 99 -15.87 -16.63 1.51
N ILE A 100 -15.89 -15.90 2.62
CA ILE A 100 -16.40 -16.37 3.90
C ILE A 100 -17.90 -16.75 3.79
N ASN A 101 -18.71 -15.90 3.18
CA ASN A 101 -20.13 -16.16 2.97
C ASN A 101 -20.37 -17.38 2.06
N TYR A 102 -19.56 -17.51 1.02
CA TYR A 102 -19.63 -18.65 0.12
C TYR A 102 -19.26 -19.96 0.84
N ALA A 103 -18.18 -19.95 1.62
CA ALA A 103 -17.76 -21.10 2.41
C ALA A 103 -18.79 -21.50 3.48
N LYS A 104 -19.43 -20.52 4.13
CA LYS A 104 -20.53 -20.77 5.06
C LYS A 104 -21.70 -21.48 4.40
N THR A 105 -22.08 -21.05 3.19
CA THR A 105 -23.25 -21.59 2.47
C THR A 105 -22.98 -22.95 1.85
N ASN A 106 -21.80 -23.17 1.25
CA ASN A 106 -21.50 -24.35 0.43
C ASN A 106 -20.52 -25.33 1.09
N GLY A 107 -19.73 -24.87 2.06
CA GLY A 107 -18.72 -25.68 2.75
C GLY A 107 -19.07 -26.04 4.18
N SER A 108 -20.30 -25.75 4.64
CA SER A 108 -20.76 -25.99 6.01
C SER A 108 -19.85 -25.38 7.09
N VAL A 109 -19.25 -24.24 6.77
CA VAL A 109 -18.25 -23.55 7.62
C VAL A 109 -18.93 -22.67 8.65
N ASN A 110 -18.53 -22.77 9.92
CA ASN A 110 -18.79 -21.75 10.92
C ASN A 110 -17.64 -20.72 10.91
N PRO A 111 -17.87 -19.46 10.49
CA PRO A 111 -16.79 -18.48 10.35
C PRO A 111 -16.27 -17.90 11.68
N SER A 112 -16.99 -18.11 12.79
CA SER A 112 -16.65 -17.52 14.09
C SER A 112 -15.33 -18.05 14.63
N GLY A 113 -14.41 -17.12 14.99
CA GLY A 113 -13.14 -17.45 15.63
C GLY A 113 -12.10 -18.16 14.76
N LYS A 114 -12.32 -18.27 13.44
CA LYS A 114 -11.37 -18.90 12.53
C LYS A 114 -10.19 -17.99 12.22
N ASP A 115 -8.99 -18.57 12.22
CA ASP A 115 -7.75 -17.88 11.92
C ASP A 115 -7.45 -17.83 10.41
N SER A 116 -6.42 -17.06 10.03
CA SER A 116 -6.01 -16.93 8.64
C SER A 116 -5.51 -18.23 8.02
N ARG A 117 -4.94 -19.14 8.84
CA ARG A 117 -4.47 -20.46 8.40
C ARG A 117 -5.64 -21.34 7.97
N TYR A 118 -6.74 -21.36 8.75
CA TYR A 118 -7.94 -22.09 8.39
C TYR A 118 -8.48 -21.64 7.03
N TRP A 119 -8.64 -20.34 6.81
CA TRP A 119 -9.13 -19.76 5.55
C TRP A 119 -8.23 -20.07 4.35
N ALA A 120 -6.91 -20.17 4.56
CA ALA A 120 -5.98 -20.55 3.50
C ALA A 120 -6.06 -22.03 3.11
N VAL A 121 -6.51 -22.88 4.02
CA VAL A 121 -6.52 -24.35 3.86
C VAL A 121 -7.81 -24.86 3.24
N ILE A 122 -8.98 -24.33 3.65
CA ILE A 122 -10.28 -24.89 3.26
C ILE A 122 -10.55 -24.87 1.75
N GLY A 123 -9.90 -23.98 0.99
CA GLY A 123 -9.95 -23.97 -0.47
C GLY A 123 -9.12 -25.08 -1.15
N ASN A 124 -8.23 -25.75 -0.43
CA ASN A 124 -7.33 -26.78 -0.97
C ASN A 124 -7.81 -28.21 -0.75
N TYR A 125 -8.63 -28.44 0.28
CA TYR A 125 -9.10 -29.78 0.68
C TYR A 125 -10.62 -29.87 0.67
N MET A 126 -11.16 -31.03 0.31
CA MET A 126 -12.62 -31.25 0.26
C MET A 126 -13.26 -31.16 1.65
N ASN A 127 -12.56 -31.65 2.66
CA ASN A 127 -13.02 -31.68 4.04
C ASN A 127 -11.84 -31.70 5.01
N ILE A 128 -12.13 -31.53 6.29
CA ILE A 128 -11.13 -31.54 7.35
C ILE A 128 -10.38 -32.89 7.46
N ASN A 129 -11.07 -34.01 7.16
CA ASN A 129 -10.44 -35.33 7.26
C ASN A 129 -9.36 -35.50 6.18
N ASP A 130 -9.60 -35.05 4.95
CA ASP A 130 -8.60 -35.08 3.87
C ASP A 130 -7.35 -34.31 4.28
N TYR A 131 -7.53 -33.13 4.88
CA TYR A 131 -6.41 -32.32 5.38
C TYR A 131 -5.67 -33.02 6.52
N ASN A 132 -6.39 -33.46 7.57
CA ASN A 132 -5.77 -34.08 8.73
C ASN A 132 -5.06 -35.40 8.36
N ASN A 133 -5.63 -36.19 7.45
CA ASN A 133 -4.99 -37.44 6.96
C ASN A 133 -3.67 -37.13 6.23
N GLU A 134 -3.63 -36.12 5.36
CA GLU A 134 -2.38 -35.70 4.70
C GLU A 134 -1.33 -35.26 5.74
N LYS A 135 -1.73 -34.49 6.75
CA LYS A 135 -0.82 -34.03 7.81
C LYS A 135 -0.29 -35.19 8.65
N LEU A 136 -1.13 -36.20 8.96
CA LEU A 136 -0.72 -37.42 9.65
C LEU A 136 0.28 -38.23 8.83
N LEU A 137 0.04 -38.42 7.53
CA LEU A 137 0.95 -39.11 6.62
C LEU A 137 2.33 -38.43 6.56
N ASN A 138 2.35 -37.13 6.59
CA ASN A 138 3.57 -36.30 6.58
C ASN A 138 4.21 -36.15 7.97
N ARG A 139 3.62 -36.73 9.02
CA ARG A 139 4.05 -36.58 10.43
C ARG A 139 4.04 -35.16 10.95
N GLU A 140 3.17 -34.30 10.40
CA GLU A 140 2.99 -32.92 10.80
C GLU A 140 1.94 -32.77 11.90
N PHE A 141 2.13 -33.42 13.03
CA PHE A 141 1.14 -33.54 14.13
C PHE A 141 0.72 -32.17 14.70
N ASN A 142 1.62 -31.17 14.71
CA ASN A 142 1.32 -29.82 15.20
C ASN A 142 0.45 -29.01 14.21
N SER A 143 0.23 -29.55 13.02
CA SER A 143 -0.56 -28.91 11.97
C SER A 143 -2.00 -29.42 11.90
N LEU A 144 -2.37 -30.41 12.70
CA LEU A 144 -3.72 -30.94 12.71
C LEU A 144 -4.73 -29.90 13.20
N PHE A 145 -5.90 -29.94 12.60
CA PHE A 145 -7.07 -29.19 13.07
C PHE A 145 -7.97 -30.04 13.94
N ASP A 146 -8.49 -29.45 15.02
CA ASP A 146 -9.54 -30.07 15.83
C ASP A 146 -10.85 -30.08 15.03
N GLU A 147 -11.38 -31.28 14.78
CA GLU A 147 -12.58 -31.48 13.96
C GLU A 147 -13.85 -30.86 14.58
N ASN A 148 -13.91 -30.71 15.89
CA ASN A 148 -15.05 -30.10 16.57
C ASN A 148 -15.07 -28.56 16.37
N TYR A 149 -13.87 -27.97 16.23
CA TYR A 149 -13.74 -26.51 16.11
C TYR A 149 -13.53 -26.06 14.67
N TYR A 150 -12.75 -26.78 13.86
CA TYR A 150 -12.36 -26.42 12.51
C TYR A 150 -13.06 -27.26 11.44
N TYR A 151 -14.37 -27.44 11.52
CA TYR A 151 -15.13 -28.22 10.56
C TYR A 151 -15.33 -27.51 9.23
N TRP A 152 -15.18 -28.23 8.11
CA TRP A 152 -15.69 -27.89 6.78
C TRP A 152 -15.89 -29.16 5.95
N ASN A 153 -16.82 -29.08 4.98
CA ASN A 153 -17.09 -30.15 4.02
C ASN A 153 -17.73 -29.57 2.76
N TRP A 154 -16.99 -29.57 1.66
CA TRP A 154 -17.51 -29.13 0.36
C TRP A 154 -18.29 -30.26 -0.30
N ASN A 155 -19.45 -29.94 -0.94
CA ASN A 155 -20.24 -30.97 -1.64
C ASN A 155 -19.58 -31.40 -2.93
N THR A 156 -18.91 -30.49 -3.64
CA THR A 156 -18.25 -30.75 -4.92
C THR A 156 -16.89 -30.05 -5.06
N ASN A 157 -16.04 -30.60 -5.93
CA ASN A 157 -14.77 -29.96 -6.30
C ASN A 157 -14.97 -28.61 -7.02
N GLN A 158 -16.12 -28.40 -7.69
CA GLN A 158 -16.42 -27.16 -8.38
C GLN A 158 -16.74 -26.05 -7.35
N GLU A 159 -17.50 -26.37 -6.30
CA GLU A 159 -17.79 -25.43 -5.22
C GLU A 159 -16.52 -25.04 -4.46
N ARG A 160 -15.65 -26.01 -4.17
CA ARG A 160 -14.38 -25.74 -3.49
C ARG A 160 -13.46 -24.78 -4.27
N LYS A 161 -13.46 -24.84 -5.61
CA LYS A 161 -12.56 -24.05 -6.48
C LYS A 161 -13.11 -22.70 -6.89
N LYS A 162 -14.32 -22.37 -6.54
CA LYS A 162 -15.00 -21.12 -6.91
C LYS A 162 -14.69 -19.99 -5.95
#